data_7a13acb00c35b068f0fc82156b33c231
#
_entry.id   7a13acb00c35b068f0fc82156b33c231
#
_cell.length_a   1.000
_cell.length_b   1.000
_cell.length_c   1.000
_cell.angle_alpha   90.00
_cell.angle_beta   90.00
_cell.angle_gamma   90.00
#
_symmetry.space_group_name_H-M   'P 1'
#
loop_
_entity.id
_entity.type
_entity.pdbx_description
1 polymer ?
#
loop_
_entity_poly.entity_id
_entity_poly.type
_entity_poly.pdbx_seq_one_letter_code
_entity_poly.pdbx_strand_id
1 'polypeptide(L)'
;MPEAAVVKIPPDFPLEKAALLGCGVITGVGAVVNAAKVKMGSSVAVFGCGGIGLNAVQGARMVGALKIIAVDIAPQKLEYAQQMGATHLVNAAQADPIAAIKDLTGGRGVDYAFEAISLTKTIEQAYAATRKMGTCVVIGVTRADVQVQINANEMVYAEKTLMGSLYGSSRPKIDILNLIEMHQSGKLLLDELLTRTYPLEEINTAYAALERGEVARSLVLT
;
A
#
# COMPACT_ATOMS: atom_id res chain seq x y z
N MET A 1 25.86 7.32 10.09
CA MET A 1 24.60 7.82 9.48
C MET A 1 24.45 9.29 9.87
N PRO A 2 24.08 10.20 8.95
CA PRO A 2 23.85 11.60 9.30
C PRO A 2 22.65 11.74 10.26
N GLU A 3 22.72 12.68 11.22
CA GLU A 3 21.63 12.97 12.16
C GLU A 3 20.31 13.32 11.46
N ALA A 4 20.39 13.95 10.27
CA ALA A 4 19.23 14.27 9.46
C ALA A 4 18.43 13.05 8.99
N ALA A 5 19.08 11.87 8.91
CA ALA A 5 18.47 10.62 8.44
C ALA A 5 17.93 9.74 9.58
N VAL A 6 17.98 10.21 10.82
CA VAL A 6 17.45 9.46 11.98
C VAL A 6 16.28 10.20 12.60
N VAL A 7 15.35 9.42 13.17
CA VAL A 7 14.19 9.93 13.91
C VAL A 7 14.29 9.40 15.34
N LYS A 8 14.32 10.32 16.31
CA LYS A 8 14.24 9.95 17.72
C LYS A 8 12.79 9.56 18.03
N ILE A 9 12.59 8.35 18.49
CA ILE A 9 11.28 7.82 18.90
C ILE A 9 11.17 7.82 20.42
N PRO A 10 9.95 7.70 21.00
CA PRO A 10 9.76 7.53 22.45
C PRO A 10 10.54 6.28 22.93
N PRO A 11 11.21 6.36 24.09
CA PRO A 11 12.08 5.28 24.58
C PRO A 11 11.32 4.03 25.02
N ASP A 12 10.03 4.16 25.29
CA ASP A 12 9.11 3.11 25.67
C ASP A 12 8.40 2.44 24.47
N PHE A 13 8.63 2.96 23.24
CA PHE A 13 8.01 2.36 22.05
C PHE A 13 8.82 1.11 21.60
N PRO A 14 8.15 -0.07 21.42
CA PRO A 14 8.84 -1.30 21.07
C PRO A 14 9.61 -1.21 19.75
N LEU A 15 10.88 -1.63 19.75
CA LEU A 15 11.77 -1.54 18.58
C LEU A 15 11.28 -2.41 17.42
N GLU A 16 10.68 -3.55 17.71
CA GLU A 16 10.08 -4.46 16.71
C GLU A 16 8.99 -3.75 15.90
N LYS A 17 8.18 -2.93 16.55
CA LYS A 17 7.15 -2.11 15.89
C LYS A 17 7.77 -0.90 15.18
N ALA A 18 8.77 -0.28 15.79
CA ALA A 18 9.48 0.84 15.19
C ALA A 18 10.15 0.47 13.86
N ALA A 19 10.69 -0.75 13.75
CA ALA A 19 11.30 -1.24 12.52
C ALA A 19 10.32 -1.27 11.33
N LEU A 20 9.03 -1.46 11.57
CA LEU A 20 8.00 -1.45 10.52
C LEU A 20 7.73 -0.03 9.98
N LEU A 21 7.89 0.98 10.83
CA LEU A 21 7.58 2.37 10.50
C LEU A 21 8.55 2.97 9.46
N GLY A 22 9.83 2.54 9.50
CA GLY A 22 10.90 3.14 8.73
C GLY A 22 10.83 2.96 7.21
N CYS A 23 9.92 2.11 6.70
CA CYS A 23 9.77 1.89 5.26
C CYS A 23 8.31 1.61 4.88
N GLY A 24 7.83 0.38 5.11
CA GLY A 24 6.55 -0.08 4.55
C GLY A 24 5.34 0.71 5.05
N VAL A 25 5.30 1.02 6.34
CA VAL A 25 4.18 1.74 6.95
C VAL A 25 4.10 3.17 6.45
N ILE A 26 5.19 3.93 6.61
CA ILE A 26 5.23 5.34 6.18
C ILE A 26 4.99 5.48 4.67
N THR A 27 5.50 4.53 3.87
CA THR A 27 5.31 4.54 2.42
C THR A 27 3.85 4.32 2.04
N GLY A 28 3.22 3.28 2.58
CA GLY A 28 1.84 2.94 2.23
C GLY A 28 0.82 3.96 2.75
N VAL A 29 0.89 4.29 4.04
CA VAL A 29 0.01 5.31 4.64
C VAL A 29 0.23 6.67 3.99
N GLY A 30 1.49 7.08 3.83
CA GLY A 30 1.84 8.37 3.25
C GLY A 30 1.40 8.53 1.79
N ALA A 31 1.44 7.47 0.98
CA ALA A 31 0.92 7.52 -0.38
C ALA A 31 -0.56 7.91 -0.42
N VAL A 32 -1.34 7.43 0.55
CA VAL A 32 -2.78 7.74 0.66
C VAL A 32 -3.00 9.15 1.23
N VAL A 33 -2.33 9.46 2.33
CA VAL A 33 -2.59 10.69 3.12
C VAL A 33 -1.88 11.90 2.55
N ASN A 34 -0.60 11.78 2.21
CA ASN A 34 0.25 12.89 1.80
C ASN A 34 0.26 13.09 0.28
N ALA A 35 0.50 12.02 -0.49
CA ALA A 35 0.61 12.10 -1.94
C ALA A 35 -0.76 12.28 -2.60
N ALA A 36 -1.65 11.29 -2.49
CA ALA A 36 -2.97 11.32 -3.11
C ALA A 36 -3.98 12.21 -2.40
N LYS A 37 -3.77 12.47 -1.10
CA LYS A 37 -4.71 13.25 -0.25
C LYS A 37 -6.14 12.73 -0.40
N VAL A 38 -6.29 11.42 -0.22
CA VAL A 38 -7.56 10.71 -0.40
C VAL A 38 -8.64 11.36 0.45
N LYS A 39 -9.77 11.66 -0.19
CA LYS A 39 -10.91 12.29 0.46
C LYS A 39 -11.76 11.24 1.18
N MET A 40 -12.34 11.62 2.31
CA MET A 40 -13.35 10.83 3.02
C MET A 40 -14.49 10.46 2.06
N GLY A 41 -15.01 9.26 2.17
CA GLY A 41 -16.11 8.77 1.34
C GLY A 41 -15.71 8.22 -0.03
N SER A 42 -14.42 8.30 -0.40
CA SER A 42 -13.91 7.84 -1.70
C SER A 42 -13.91 6.31 -1.84
N SER A 43 -13.85 5.87 -3.08
CA SER A 43 -13.50 4.49 -3.46
C SER A 43 -12.01 4.38 -3.79
N VAL A 44 -11.37 3.36 -3.23
CA VAL A 44 -9.92 3.11 -3.36
C VAL A 44 -9.70 1.70 -3.84
N ALA A 45 -8.78 1.48 -4.79
CA ALA A 45 -8.25 0.18 -5.13
C ALA A 45 -6.75 0.12 -4.81
N VAL A 46 -6.29 -0.98 -4.23
CA VAL A 46 -4.88 -1.23 -3.93
C VAL A 46 -4.43 -2.49 -4.65
N PHE A 47 -3.56 -2.33 -5.64
CA PHE A 47 -2.95 -3.42 -6.39
C PHE A 47 -1.67 -3.86 -5.69
N GLY A 48 -1.68 -5.10 -5.18
CA GLY A 48 -0.64 -5.69 -4.36
C GLY A 48 -0.89 -5.51 -2.87
N CYS A 49 -1.10 -6.62 -2.18
CA CYS A 49 -1.35 -6.70 -0.73
C CYS A 49 -0.10 -7.18 0.03
N GLY A 50 1.08 -6.73 -0.40
CA GLY A 50 2.32 -6.84 0.37
C GLY A 50 2.40 -5.77 1.45
N GLY A 51 3.55 -5.71 2.15
CA GLY A 51 3.70 -4.80 3.29
C GLY A 51 3.45 -3.30 3.01
N ILE A 52 3.67 -2.82 1.78
CA ILE A 52 3.33 -1.44 1.39
C ILE A 52 1.83 -1.33 1.10
N GLY A 53 1.29 -2.25 0.30
CA GLY A 53 -0.14 -2.22 -0.07
C GLY A 53 -1.07 -2.39 1.13
N LEU A 54 -0.74 -3.27 2.09
CA LEU A 54 -1.49 -3.42 3.34
C LEU A 54 -1.55 -2.10 4.12
N ASN A 55 -0.46 -1.33 4.12
CA ASN A 55 -0.45 -0.01 4.76
C ASN A 55 -1.18 1.07 3.94
N ALA A 56 -1.25 0.94 2.61
CA ALA A 56 -2.14 1.78 1.81
C ALA A 56 -3.62 1.46 2.10
N VAL A 57 -3.98 0.18 2.31
CA VAL A 57 -5.32 -0.23 2.78
C VAL A 57 -5.64 0.41 4.13
N GLN A 58 -4.73 0.34 5.11
CA GLN A 58 -4.90 1.00 6.40
C GLN A 58 -5.05 2.52 6.27
N GLY A 59 -4.19 3.14 5.46
CA GLY A 59 -4.28 4.58 5.16
C GLY A 59 -5.65 4.96 4.60
N ALA A 60 -6.19 4.19 3.65
CA ALA A 60 -7.52 4.40 3.09
C ALA A 60 -8.64 4.26 4.15
N ARG A 61 -8.52 3.28 5.06
CA ARG A 61 -9.44 3.12 6.20
C ARG A 61 -9.36 4.34 7.13
N MET A 62 -8.16 4.79 7.47
CA MET A 62 -7.93 5.91 8.39
C MET A 62 -8.52 7.23 7.88
N VAL A 63 -8.49 7.48 6.58
CA VAL A 63 -9.10 8.67 5.97
C VAL A 63 -10.61 8.53 5.71
N GLY A 64 -11.21 7.39 6.05
CA GLY A 64 -12.65 7.16 5.90
C GLY A 64 -13.09 6.86 4.47
N ALA A 65 -12.28 6.18 3.67
CA ALA A 65 -12.72 5.66 2.39
C ALA A 65 -13.85 4.64 2.57
N LEU A 66 -14.91 4.72 1.76
CA LEU A 66 -16.09 3.85 1.89
C LEU A 66 -15.93 2.51 1.20
N LYS A 67 -15.23 2.49 0.07
CA LYS A 67 -14.87 1.25 -0.63
C LYS A 67 -13.36 1.14 -0.69
N ILE A 68 -12.83 0.07 -0.12
CA ILE A 68 -11.40 -0.25 -0.16
C ILE A 68 -11.28 -1.63 -0.78
N ILE A 69 -10.86 -1.65 -2.04
CA ILE A 69 -10.79 -2.86 -2.86
C ILE A 69 -9.34 -3.31 -2.90
N ALA A 70 -9.05 -4.45 -2.27
CA ALA A 70 -7.74 -5.07 -2.30
C ALA A 70 -7.62 -6.03 -3.49
N VAL A 71 -6.55 -5.91 -4.28
CA VAL A 71 -6.28 -6.72 -5.47
C VAL A 71 -4.95 -7.44 -5.30
N ASP A 72 -4.96 -8.76 -5.30
CA ASP A 72 -3.75 -9.60 -5.29
C ASP A 72 -4.05 -10.94 -5.95
N ILE A 73 -3.01 -11.71 -6.30
CA ILE A 73 -3.14 -13.08 -6.82
C ILE A 73 -3.16 -14.13 -5.72
N ALA A 74 -2.65 -13.82 -4.53
CA ALA A 74 -2.50 -14.73 -3.41
C ALA A 74 -3.67 -14.57 -2.42
N PRO A 75 -4.50 -15.63 -2.20
CA PRO A 75 -5.65 -15.56 -1.27
C PRO A 75 -5.24 -15.13 0.14
N GLN A 76 -4.16 -15.66 0.67
CA GLN A 76 -3.63 -15.31 1.99
C GLN A 76 -3.38 -13.80 2.15
N LYS A 77 -2.84 -13.13 1.12
CA LYS A 77 -2.60 -11.69 1.15
C LYS A 77 -3.90 -10.88 1.13
N LEU A 78 -4.92 -11.39 0.46
CA LEU A 78 -6.25 -10.78 0.48
C LEU A 78 -6.90 -10.90 1.86
N GLU A 79 -6.70 -12.00 2.58
CA GLU A 79 -7.14 -12.15 3.97
C GLU A 79 -6.46 -11.14 4.89
N TYR A 80 -5.15 -10.93 4.76
CA TYR A 80 -4.45 -9.85 5.48
C TYR A 80 -5.02 -8.48 5.15
N ALA A 81 -5.31 -8.21 3.86
CA ALA A 81 -5.89 -6.94 3.46
C ALA A 81 -7.28 -6.71 4.08
N GLN A 82 -8.10 -7.76 4.21
CA GLN A 82 -9.39 -7.69 4.89
C GLN A 82 -9.23 -7.32 6.36
N GLN A 83 -8.28 -7.94 7.07
CA GLN A 83 -7.96 -7.62 8.46
C GLN A 83 -7.50 -6.16 8.62
N MET A 84 -6.78 -5.63 7.64
CA MET A 84 -6.31 -4.23 7.61
C MET A 84 -7.41 -3.23 7.24
N GLY A 85 -8.58 -3.70 6.82
CA GLY A 85 -9.75 -2.86 6.54
C GLY A 85 -10.19 -2.78 5.08
N ALA A 86 -9.71 -3.69 4.21
CA ALA A 86 -10.29 -3.82 2.88
C ALA A 86 -11.75 -4.27 2.99
N THR A 87 -12.64 -3.60 2.25
CA THR A 87 -14.08 -3.89 2.23
C THR A 87 -14.46 -4.88 1.13
N HIS A 88 -13.62 -5.00 0.11
CA HIS A 88 -13.81 -5.91 -1.03
C HIS A 88 -12.46 -6.50 -1.43
N LEU A 89 -12.49 -7.75 -1.88
CA LEU A 89 -11.31 -8.50 -2.27
C LEU A 89 -11.46 -8.95 -3.73
N VAL A 90 -10.42 -8.79 -4.52
CA VAL A 90 -10.36 -9.21 -5.92
C VAL A 90 -9.12 -10.08 -6.11
N ASN A 91 -9.36 -11.37 -6.38
CA ASN A 91 -8.28 -12.28 -6.74
C ASN A 91 -7.99 -12.16 -8.25
N ALA A 92 -6.89 -11.49 -8.59
CA ALA A 92 -6.49 -11.24 -9.97
C ALA A 92 -5.97 -12.50 -10.71
N ALA A 93 -5.80 -13.64 -10.01
CA ALA A 93 -5.56 -14.93 -10.65
C ALA A 93 -6.85 -15.58 -11.17
N GLN A 94 -8.01 -15.16 -10.68
CA GLN A 94 -9.32 -15.76 -10.98
C GLN A 94 -10.23 -14.84 -11.80
N ALA A 95 -10.02 -13.53 -11.75
CA ALA A 95 -10.85 -12.55 -12.42
C ALA A 95 -10.01 -11.39 -12.99
N ASP A 96 -10.54 -10.74 -14.03
CA ASP A 96 -9.97 -9.47 -14.49
C ASP A 96 -10.21 -8.37 -13.44
N PRO A 97 -9.15 -7.81 -12.84
CA PRO A 97 -9.31 -6.83 -11.78
C PRO A 97 -9.97 -5.53 -12.24
N ILE A 98 -9.82 -5.15 -13.51
CA ILE A 98 -10.44 -3.93 -14.06
C ILE A 98 -11.96 -4.10 -14.12
N ALA A 99 -12.42 -5.24 -14.66
CA ALA A 99 -13.83 -5.56 -14.74
C ALA A 99 -14.45 -5.65 -13.34
N ALA A 100 -13.82 -6.41 -12.43
CA ALA A 100 -14.30 -6.56 -11.06
C ALA A 100 -14.39 -5.21 -10.30
N ILE A 101 -13.41 -4.33 -10.44
CA ILE A 101 -13.44 -3.00 -9.83
C ILE A 101 -14.57 -2.15 -10.44
N LYS A 102 -14.77 -2.21 -11.74
CA LYS A 102 -15.88 -1.49 -12.39
C LYS A 102 -17.23 -1.99 -11.91
N ASP A 103 -17.42 -3.30 -11.80
CA ASP A 103 -18.67 -3.88 -11.27
C ASP A 103 -18.94 -3.40 -9.85
N LEU A 104 -17.94 -3.41 -8.98
CA LEU A 104 -18.05 -2.92 -7.61
C LEU A 104 -18.31 -1.40 -7.51
N THR A 105 -18.04 -0.65 -8.57
CA THR A 105 -18.16 0.81 -8.60
C THR A 105 -19.24 1.33 -9.57
N GLY A 106 -20.17 0.46 -10.00
CA GLY A 106 -21.26 0.82 -10.90
C GLY A 106 -20.79 1.26 -12.29
N GLY A 107 -19.78 0.58 -12.82
CA GLY A 107 -19.21 0.80 -14.15
C GLY A 107 -18.18 1.93 -14.23
N ARG A 108 -18.00 2.73 -13.18
CA ARG A 108 -17.19 3.97 -13.23
C ARG A 108 -15.68 3.76 -13.02
N GLY A 109 -15.29 2.83 -12.18
CA GLY A 109 -13.96 2.71 -11.62
C GLY A 109 -13.80 3.44 -10.28
N VAL A 110 -12.61 3.38 -9.67
CA VAL A 110 -12.33 3.97 -8.36
C VAL A 110 -11.88 5.42 -8.44
N ASP A 111 -12.08 6.17 -7.35
CA ASP A 111 -11.55 7.53 -7.20
C ASP A 111 -10.02 7.54 -7.16
N TYR A 112 -9.44 6.57 -6.45
CA TYR A 112 -7.99 6.43 -6.30
C TYR A 112 -7.57 4.97 -6.51
N ALA A 113 -6.53 4.75 -7.29
CA ALA A 113 -5.89 3.46 -7.43
C ALA A 113 -4.43 3.55 -6.99
N PHE A 114 -3.98 2.63 -6.14
CA PHE A 114 -2.61 2.53 -5.65
C PHE A 114 -1.95 1.28 -6.20
N GLU A 115 -0.77 1.41 -6.79
CA GLU A 115 -0.01 0.28 -7.30
C GLU A 115 1.25 0.06 -6.45
N ALA A 116 1.38 -1.14 -5.85
CA ALA A 116 2.43 -1.51 -4.92
C ALA A 116 3.12 -2.85 -5.27
N ILE A 117 3.16 -3.22 -6.57
CA ILE A 117 3.76 -4.48 -7.08
C ILE A 117 5.01 -4.20 -7.91
N SER A 118 5.01 -3.07 -8.67
CA SER A 118 6.11 -2.66 -9.55
C SER A 118 6.16 -3.41 -10.90
N LEU A 119 5.03 -3.88 -11.42
CA LEU A 119 4.95 -4.49 -12.75
C LEU A 119 4.24 -3.57 -13.74
N THR A 120 4.73 -3.51 -15.00
CA THR A 120 4.09 -2.75 -16.08
C THR A 120 2.59 -3.02 -16.15
N LYS A 121 2.22 -4.31 -16.19
CA LYS A 121 0.82 -4.75 -16.26
C LYS A 121 -0.04 -4.20 -15.12
N THR A 122 0.44 -4.24 -13.89
CA THR A 122 -0.35 -3.79 -12.73
C THR A 122 -0.46 -2.28 -12.65
N ILE A 123 0.55 -1.54 -13.09
CA ILE A 123 0.49 -0.06 -13.23
C ILE A 123 -0.58 0.33 -14.26
N GLU A 124 -0.56 -0.30 -15.44
CA GLU A 124 -1.55 -0.06 -16.49
C GLU A 124 -2.96 -0.46 -16.05
N GLN A 125 -3.12 -1.58 -15.34
CA GLN A 125 -4.40 -2.00 -14.77
C GLN A 125 -4.92 -1.03 -13.69
N ALA A 126 -4.05 -0.55 -12.80
CA ALA A 126 -4.43 0.43 -11.78
C ALA A 126 -4.91 1.74 -12.42
N TYR A 127 -4.20 2.20 -13.45
CA TYR A 127 -4.62 3.38 -14.23
C TYR A 127 -5.96 3.15 -14.94
N ALA A 128 -6.15 2.02 -15.59
CA ALA A 128 -7.39 1.68 -16.31
C ALA A 128 -8.60 1.51 -15.36
N ALA A 129 -8.37 1.03 -14.14
CA ALA A 129 -9.39 0.87 -13.11
C ALA A 129 -9.83 2.20 -12.46
N THR A 130 -9.06 3.27 -12.68
CA THR A 130 -9.36 4.61 -12.15
C THR A 130 -10.47 5.27 -12.98
N ARG A 131 -11.44 5.89 -12.31
CA ARG A 131 -12.54 6.60 -12.99
C ARG A 131 -12.07 7.89 -13.69
N LYS A 132 -12.98 8.51 -14.45
CA LYS A 132 -12.79 9.90 -14.93
C LYS A 132 -12.53 10.83 -13.75
N MET A 133 -11.57 11.75 -13.88
CA MET A 133 -11.11 12.68 -12.85
C MET A 133 -10.54 11.98 -11.60
N GLY A 134 -10.18 10.70 -11.70
CA GLY A 134 -9.57 9.93 -10.62
C GLY A 134 -8.03 9.99 -10.68
N THR A 135 -7.41 9.46 -9.63
CA THR A 135 -5.94 9.48 -9.47
C THR A 135 -5.38 8.08 -9.34
N CYS A 136 -4.40 7.75 -10.17
CA CYS A 136 -3.59 6.55 -10.05
C CYS A 136 -2.22 6.92 -9.44
N VAL A 137 -1.83 6.24 -8.36
CA VAL A 137 -0.57 6.46 -7.65
C VAL A 137 0.30 5.22 -7.77
N VAL A 138 1.47 5.37 -8.36
CA VAL A 138 2.49 4.32 -8.44
C VAL A 138 3.43 4.47 -7.24
N ILE A 139 3.46 3.45 -6.38
CA ILE A 139 4.30 3.40 -5.19
C ILE A 139 5.46 2.42 -5.41
N GLY A 140 5.19 1.36 -6.16
CA GLY A 140 6.18 0.33 -6.45
C GLY A 140 7.37 0.88 -7.23
N VAL A 141 8.59 0.57 -6.79
CA VAL A 141 9.82 0.96 -7.49
C VAL A 141 10.14 -0.09 -8.54
N THR A 142 10.04 0.30 -9.81
CA THR A 142 10.38 -0.55 -10.95
C THR A 142 11.88 -0.49 -11.25
N ARG A 143 12.36 -1.38 -12.12
CA ARG A 143 13.69 -1.23 -12.73
C ARG A 143 13.69 0.02 -13.63
N ALA A 144 14.84 0.65 -13.79
CA ALA A 144 14.97 1.91 -14.53
C ALA A 144 14.60 1.82 -16.03
N ASP A 145 14.63 0.61 -16.59
CA ASP A 145 14.30 0.34 -18.00
C ASP A 145 12.81 0.01 -18.23
N VAL A 146 12.02 -0.10 -17.15
CA VAL A 146 10.58 -0.41 -17.25
C VAL A 146 9.80 0.80 -17.74
N GLN A 147 9.03 0.60 -18.78
CA GLN A 147 8.13 1.60 -19.36
C GLN A 147 6.68 1.12 -19.28
N VAL A 148 5.75 2.05 -19.13
CA VAL A 148 4.31 1.80 -19.13
C VAL A 148 3.66 2.50 -20.33
N GLN A 149 2.60 1.89 -20.87
CA GLN A 149 1.85 2.45 -21.99
C GLN A 149 0.53 3.02 -21.50
N ILE A 150 0.40 4.32 -21.56
CA ILE A 150 -0.82 5.04 -21.20
C ILE A 150 -1.38 5.74 -22.43
N ASN A 151 -2.67 5.57 -22.69
CA ASN A 151 -3.34 6.26 -23.77
C ASN A 151 -3.47 7.75 -23.42
N ALA A 152 -2.67 8.59 -24.10
CA ALA A 152 -2.66 10.03 -23.86
C ALA A 152 -4.01 10.71 -24.17
N ASN A 153 -4.73 10.23 -25.18
CA ASN A 153 -6.06 10.73 -25.52
C ASN A 153 -7.06 10.44 -24.39
N GLU A 154 -7.05 9.21 -23.86
CA GLU A 154 -7.88 8.86 -22.70
C GLU A 154 -7.53 9.72 -21.47
N MET A 155 -6.23 9.96 -21.23
CA MET A 155 -5.79 10.80 -20.12
C MET A 155 -6.41 12.20 -20.20
N VAL A 156 -6.41 12.83 -21.38
CA VAL A 156 -6.99 14.16 -21.60
C VAL A 156 -8.52 14.14 -21.47
N TYR A 157 -9.21 13.27 -22.22
CA TYR A 157 -10.67 13.23 -22.20
C TYR A 157 -11.28 12.76 -20.90
N ALA A 158 -10.55 11.97 -20.12
CA ALA A 158 -11.00 11.51 -18.82
C ALA A 158 -10.43 12.35 -17.66
N GLU A 159 -9.58 13.34 -17.92
CA GLU A 159 -8.94 14.18 -16.90
C GLU A 159 -8.29 13.36 -15.77
N LYS A 160 -7.69 12.20 -16.12
CA LYS A 160 -7.07 11.32 -15.13
C LYS A 160 -5.71 11.85 -14.70
N THR A 161 -5.37 11.63 -13.43
CA THR A 161 -4.04 11.90 -12.89
C THR A 161 -3.26 10.59 -12.74
N LEU A 162 -2.03 10.56 -13.25
CA LEU A 162 -1.04 9.52 -12.94
C LEU A 162 0.13 10.17 -12.20
N MET A 163 0.48 9.68 -11.03
CA MET A 163 1.56 10.24 -10.21
C MET A 163 2.37 9.15 -9.50
N GLY A 164 3.62 9.47 -9.17
CA GLY A 164 4.46 8.64 -8.32
C GLY A 164 4.40 9.08 -6.86
N SER A 165 4.68 8.15 -5.95
CA SER A 165 4.88 8.44 -4.53
C SER A 165 6.10 7.70 -4.03
N LEU A 166 7.18 8.41 -3.75
CA LEU A 166 8.38 7.87 -3.12
C LEU A 166 8.30 8.07 -1.61
N TYR A 167 8.50 6.96 -0.86
CA TYR A 167 8.50 6.99 0.61
C TYR A 167 7.25 7.65 1.21
N GLY A 168 6.10 7.50 0.52
CA GLY A 168 4.83 8.09 0.92
C GLY A 168 4.76 9.61 0.83
N SER A 169 5.66 10.26 0.09
CA SER A 169 5.79 11.73 0.04
C SER A 169 5.84 12.34 1.46
N SER A 170 6.53 11.66 2.36
CA SER A 170 6.47 11.88 3.80
C SER A 170 7.58 12.79 4.31
N ARG A 171 7.36 13.33 5.50
CA ARG A 171 8.33 14.07 6.32
C ARG A 171 8.71 13.20 7.52
N PRO A 172 9.76 12.35 7.44
CA PRO A 172 9.99 11.27 8.41
C PRO A 172 10.01 11.72 9.87
N LYS A 173 10.63 12.86 10.17
CA LYS A 173 10.74 13.41 11.53
C LYS A 173 9.40 13.79 12.16
N ILE A 174 8.36 13.99 11.34
CA ILE A 174 7.00 14.33 11.79
C ILE A 174 6.11 13.11 11.65
N ASP A 175 6.11 12.50 10.47
CA ASP A 175 5.12 11.49 10.12
C ASP A 175 5.35 10.16 10.87
N ILE A 176 6.62 9.79 11.20
CA ILE A 176 6.89 8.61 12.04
C ILE A 176 6.33 8.80 13.45
N LEU A 177 6.46 9.97 14.04
CA LEU A 177 5.90 10.25 15.37
C LEU A 177 4.36 10.20 15.34
N ASN A 178 3.75 10.77 14.31
CA ASN A 178 2.30 10.69 14.12
C ASN A 178 1.83 9.23 13.93
N LEU A 179 2.58 8.40 13.21
CA LEU A 179 2.25 6.98 13.04
C LEU A 179 2.34 6.21 14.36
N ILE A 180 3.29 6.55 15.24
CA ILE A 180 3.38 6.00 16.59
C ILE A 180 2.11 6.34 17.38
N GLU A 181 1.70 7.61 17.39
CA GLU A 181 0.47 8.05 18.06
C GLU A 181 -0.78 7.37 17.47
N MET A 182 -0.84 7.20 16.16
CA MET A 182 -1.92 6.48 15.49
C MET A 182 -1.98 5.01 15.92
N HIS A 183 -0.82 4.36 16.09
CA HIS A 183 -0.77 2.99 16.62
C HIS A 183 -1.23 2.95 18.08
N GLN A 184 -0.72 3.82 18.94
CA GLN A 184 -1.08 3.89 20.36
C GLN A 184 -2.58 4.17 20.56
N SER A 185 -3.20 4.93 19.64
CA SER A 185 -4.65 5.18 19.64
C SER A 185 -5.49 4.06 18.98
N GLY A 186 -4.89 2.95 18.56
CA GLY A 186 -5.56 1.82 17.92
C GLY A 186 -6.02 2.05 16.48
N LYS A 187 -5.63 3.16 15.86
CA LYS A 187 -6.01 3.49 14.48
C LYS A 187 -5.12 2.81 13.44
N LEU A 188 -3.85 2.58 13.77
CA LEU A 188 -2.86 1.91 12.93
C LEU A 188 -2.52 0.55 13.55
N LEU A 189 -2.71 -0.51 12.78
CA LEU A 189 -2.45 -1.89 13.17
C LEU A 189 -0.99 -2.24 12.79
N LEU A 190 -0.12 -2.44 13.76
CA LEU A 190 1.27 -2.86 13.55
C LEU A 190 1.48 -4.32 13.97
N ASP A 191 0.78 -4.78 15.00
CA ASP A 191 0.89 -6.15 15.49
C ASP A 191 0.44 -7.16 14.43
N GLU A 192 -0.63 -6.86 13.74
CA GLU A 192 -1.21 -7.70 12.69
C GLU A 192 -0.35 -7.74 11.41
N LEU A 193 0.53 -6.75 11.21
CA LEU A 193 1.50 -6.77 10.12
C LEU A 193 2.65 -7.73 10.40
N LEU A 194 3.03 -7.87 11.67
CA LEU A 194 4.13 -8.72 12.09
C LEU A 194 3.65 -10.17 12.21
N THR A 195 3.83 -10.95 11.15
CA THR A 195 3.33 -12.33 11.09
C THR A 195 4.33 -13.36 11.58
N ARG A 196 5.63 -13.06 11.56
CA ARG A 196 6.68 -13.97 12.00
C ARG A 196 7.97 -13.25 12.39
N THR A 197 8.68 -13.78 13.36
CA THR A 197 10.03 -13.36 13.76
C THR A 197 11.02 -14.49 13.52
N TYR A 198 12.27 -14.14 13.18
CA TYR A 198 13.36 -15.07 12.94
C TYR A 198 14.62 -14.59 13.66
N PRO A 199 15.47 -15.48 14.19
CA PRO A 199 16.82 -15.11 14.57
C PRO A 199 17.66 -14.80 13.33
N LEU A 200 18.78 -14.10 13.51
CA LEU A 200 19.66 -13.70 12.39
C LEU A 200 20.17 -14.89 11.57
N GLU A 201 20.44 -16.00 12.21
CA GLU A 201 20.92 -17.24 11.59
C GLU A 201 19.91 -17.81 10.59
N GLU A 202 18.62 -17.51 10.75
CA GLU A 202 17.54 -17.98 9.87
C GLU A 202 17.12 -16.97 8.81
N ILE A 203 17.96 -15.97 8.51
CA ILE A 203 17.62 -14.90 7.54
C ILE A 203 17.23 -15.45 6.16
N ASN A 204 17.90 -16.51 5.70
CA ASN A 204 17.58 -17.15 4.41
C ASN A 204 16.20 -17.82 4.44
N THR A 205 15.79 -18.39 5.57
CA THR A 205 14.45 -18.95 5.78
C THR A 205 13.40 -17.85 5.75
N ALA A 206 13.69 -16.69 6.35
CA ALA A 206 12.82 -15.52 6.33
C ALA A 206 12.62 -14.98 4.90
N TYR A 207 13.68 -14.89 4.10
CA TYR A 207 13.58 -14.51 2.69
C TYR A 207 12.77 -15.51 1.86
N ALA A 208 13.01 -16.81 2.04
CA ALA A 208 12.24 -17.83 1.34
C ALA A 208 10.74 -17.79 1.68
N ALA A 209 10.38 -17.53 2.93
CA ALA A 209 8.98 -17.35 3.35
C ALA A 209 8.35 -16.10 2.72
N LEU A 210 9.11 -15.00 2.61
CA LEU A 210 8.67 -13.77 1.95
C LEU A 210 8.42 -13.99 0.45
N GLU A 211 9.32 -14.69 -0.25
CA GLU A 211 9.19 -15.02 -1.67
C GLU A 211 7.96 -15.90 -1.95
N ARG A 212 7.66 -16.84 -1.06
CA ARG A 212 6.45 -17.67 -1.16
C ARG A 212 5.17 -16.93 -0.75
N GLY A 213 5.26 -15.70 -0.24
CA GLY A 213 4.11 -14.90 0.18
C GLY A 213 3.42 -15.40 1.45
N GLU A 214 4.10 -16.20 2.28
CA GLU A 214 3.57 -16.79 3.52
C GLU A 214 3.42 -15.79 4.66
N VAL A 215 4.04 -14.63 4.55
CA VAL A 215 4.09 -13.61 5.60
C VAL A 215 3.68 -12.25 5.07
N ALA A 216 2.98 -11.46 5.89
CA ALA A 216 2.72 -10.06 5.60
C ALA A 216 4.00 -9.23 5.79
N ARG A 217 4.62 -9.36 6.99
CA ARG A 217 5.94 -8.85 7.35
C ARG A 217 6.62 -9.79 8.33
N SER A 218 7.94 -9.92 8.17
CA SER A 218 8.81 -10.63 9.11
C SER A 218 9.78 -9.66 9.75
N LEU A 219 10.19 -9.96 10.98
CA LEU A 219 11.35 -9.36 11.64
C LEU A 219 12.46 -10.37 11.77
N VAL A 220 13.68 -9.90 11.59
CA VAL A 220 14.91 -10.62 11.96
C VAL A 220 15.45 -9.94 13.21
N LEU A 221 15.53 -10.69 14.30
CA LEU A 221 16.08 -10.22 15.58
C LEU A 221 17.59 -10.43 15.59
N THR A 222 18.33 -9.40 16.02
CA THR A 222 19.80 -9.41 16.14
C THR A 222 20.22 -9.29 17.59
#